data_97777004d1b5e798e9c51a4ffc2c4568
#
_entry.id   97777004d1b5e798e9c51a4ffc2c4568
#
_cell.length_a   1.000
_cell.length_b   1.000
_cell.length_c   1.000
_cell.angle_alpha   90.00
_cell.angle_beta   90.00
_cell.angle_gamma   90.00
#
_symmetry.space_group_name_H-M   'P 1'
#
loop_
_entity.id
_entity.type
_entity.pdbx_description
1 polymer ?
#
loop_
_entity_poly.entity_id
_entity_poly.type
_entity_poly.pdbx_seq_one_letter_code
_entity_poly.pdbx_strand_id
1 'polypeptide(L)'
;ATIKAIQAPAVKVADYDSEVELGNAINEAAEQQAIAVGRKYDTDAIAEALKSPLKYKLGAKNTVTQDEMIAILGLYGDDRDSADFDAIVISSLFAPSFYKMDMFTSRERTMTKDGNGIAVNGIIGYFLDIPVVLSDRLYDTTNTEGFILVMKKNAISYIPKENPFAETARDASLRQTTIYLSQFYAMALTDDTAIVVAKTVLPTGK
;
A
#
# COMPACT_ATOMS: atom_id res chain seq x y z
N ALA A 1 -19.02 -0.22 -6.13
CA ALA A 1 -18.14 0.76 -5.48
C ALA A 1 -18.99 1.76 -4.69
N THR A 2 -18.56 2.11 -3.49
CA THR A 2 -19.23 3.12 -2.66
C THR A 2 -18.37 4.37 -2.62
N ILE A 3 -18.98 5.53 -2.81
CA ILE A 3 -18.27 6.81 -2.71
C ILE A 3 -17.88 7.01 -1.24
N LYS A 4 -16.59 7.26 -1.01
CA LYS A 4 -16.02 7.56 0.30
C LYS A 4 -15.67 9.05 0.36
N ALA A 5 -15.89 9.68 1.50
CA ALA A 5 -15.39 11.01 1.80
C ALA A 5 -14.12 10.86 2.65
N ILE A 6 -13.02 11.46 2.21
CA ILE A 6 -11.89 11.73 3.08
C ILE A 6 -12.04 13.15 3.60
N GLN A 7 -11.99 13.27 4.91
CA GLN A 7 -11.79 14.53 5.60
C GLN A 7 -10.54 14.37 6.45
N ALA A 8 -9.46 15.04 6.08
CA ALA A 8 -8.28 15.05 6.93
C ALA A 8 -8.61 15.81 8.23
N PRO A 9 -7.99 15.43 9.36
CA PRO A 9 -8.12 16.21 10.58
C PRO A 9 -7.74 17.66 10.32
N ALA A 10 -8.53 18.60 10.83
CA ALA A 10 -8.24 20.01 10.72
C ALA A 10 -6.94 20.32 11.49
N VAL A 11 -5.99 20.95 10.83
CA VAL A 11 -4.75 21.40 11.46
C VAL A 11 -4.88 22.88 11.76
N LYS A 12 -4.59 23.26 13.00
CA LYS A 12 -4.59 24.64 13.48
C LYS A 12 -3.14 25.10 13.61
N VAL A 13 -2.81 26.19 12.96
CA VAL A 13 -1.50 26.83 13.02
C VAL A 13 -1.68 28.19 13.70
N ALA A 14 -1.04 28.41 14.85
CA ALA A 14 -1.05 29.70 15.52
C ALA A 14 -0.11 30.67 14.78
N ASP A 15 -0.46 31.95 14.77
CA ASP A 15 0.37 32.98 14.14
C ASP A 15 1.76 33.05 14.75
N TYR A 16 1.85 32.88 16.07
CA TYR A 16 3.12 32.89 16.79
C TYR A 16 4.04 31.77 16.30
N ASP A 17 3.53 30.58 16.06
CA ASP A 17 4.32 29.44 15.57
C ASP A 17 4.86 29.70 14.17
N SER A 18 4.06 30.36 13.30
CA SER A 18 4.49 30.70 11.95
C SER A 18 5.53 31.83 11.90
N GLU A 19 5.61 32.67 12.92
CA GLU A 19 6.61 33.77 13.02
C GLU A 19 7.93 33.32 13.66
N VAL A 20 7.88 32.34 14.55
CA VAL A 20 9.05 31.85 15.31
C VAL A 20 9.77 30.70 14.60
N GLU A 21 9.06 29.89 13.81
CA GLU A 21 9.66 28.80 13.06
C GLU A 21 10.46 29.31 11.86
N LEU A 22 11.67 28.76 11.67
CA LEU A 22 12.55 29.01 10.51
C LEU A 22 11.99 28.48 9.17
N GLY A 23 10.74 28.02 9.16
CA GLY A 23 10.03 27.47 8.00
C GLY A 23 8.61 28.02 7.87
N ASN A 24 7.91 27.58 6.84
CA ASN A 24 6.50 27.91 6.63
C ASN A 24 5.61 26.84 7.28
N ALA A 25 5.21 27.01 8.53
CA ALA A 25 4.38 26.09 9.31
C ALA A 25 3.07 25.70 8.58
N ILE A 26 2.51 26.60 7.79
CA ILE A 26 1.30 26.34 7.01
C ILE A 26 1.57 25.33 5.89
N ASN A 27 2.68 25.49 5.17
CA ASN A 27 3.06 24.56 4.10
C ASN A 27 3.39 23.17 4.67
N GLU A 28 4.13 23.13 5.79
CA GLU A 28 4.45 21.86 6.45
C GLU A 28 3.17 21.12 6.92
N ALA A 29 2.24 21.86 7.51
CA ALA A 29 0.94 21.31 7.91
C ALA A 29 0.15 20.75 6.70
N ALA A 30 0.18 21.45 5.56
CA ALA A 30 -0.48 21.00 4.34
C ALA A 30 0.20 19.74 3.76
N GLU A 31 1.53 19.67 3.79
CA GLU A 31 2.27 18.48 3.36
C GLU A 31 1.96 17.25 4.24
N GLN A 32 1.92 17.44 5.55
CA GLN A 32 1.56 16.36 6.48
C GLN A 32 0.12 15.88 6.27
N GLN A 33 -0.82 16.78 5.99
CA GLN A 33 -2.19 16.41 5.63
C GLN A 33 -2.23 15.63 4.30
N ALA A 34 -1.48 16.06 3.29
CA ALA A 34 -1.40 15.35 2.01
C ALA A 34 -0.85 13.92 2.18
N ILE A 35 0.19 13.76 3.00
CA ILE A 35 0.73 12.44 3.36
C ILE A 35 -0.32 11.59 4.07
N ALA A 36 -1.08 12.16 5.00
CA ALA A 36 -2.13 11.44 5.72
C ALA A 36 -3.25 10.96 4.79
N VAL A 37 -3.63 11.79 3.80
CA VAL A 37 -4.60 11.43 2.76
C VAL A 37 -4.06 10.32 1.86
N GLY A 38 -2.81 10.41 1.39
CA GLY A 38 -2.15 9.35 0.63
C GLY A 38 -2.16 8.01 1.37
N ARG A 39 -1.83 8.08 2.65
CA ARG A 39 -1.91 6.90 3.54
C ARG A 39 -3.33 6.32 3.65
N LYS A 40 -4.36 7.11 3.59
CA LYS A 40 -5.74 6.65 3.60
C LYS A 40 -6.10 5.95 2.29
N TYR A 41 -5.61 6.44 1.16
CA TYR A 41 -5.79 5.75 -0.13
C TYR A 41 -5.19 4.35 -0.11
N ASP A 42 -3.96 4.21 0.37
CA ASP A 42 -3.31 2.89 0.48
C ASP A 42 -4.13 1.94 1.34
N THR A 43 -4.64 2.43 2.49
CA THR A 43 -5.44 1.62 3.40
C THR A 43 -6.74 1.17 2.74
N ASP A 44 -7.41 2.05 2.00
CA ASP A 44 -8.65 1.73 1.31
C ASP A 44 -8.41 0.81 0.09
N ALA A 45 -7.29 0.99 -0.63
CA ALA A 45 -6.88 0.09 -1.71
C ALA A 45 -6.62 -1.33 -1.19
N ILE A 46 -5.90 -1.46 -0.08
CA ILE A 46 -5.66 -2.75 0.58
C ILE A 46 -6.98 -3.39 1.05
N ALA A 47 -7.89 -2.59 1.61
CA ALA A 47 -9.20 -3.10 2.04
C ALA A 47 -10.04 -3.62 0.87
N GLU A 48 -9.94 -3.01 -0.31
CA GLU A 48 -10.57 -3.51 -1.53
C GLU A 48 -9.85 -4.76 -2.07
N ALA A 49 -8.51 -4.78 -2.05
CA ALA A 49 -7.72 -5.95 -2.45
C ALA A 49 -8.05 -7.19 -1.61
N LEU A 50 -8.28 -7.04 -0.31
CA LEU A 50 -8.64 -8.13 0.59
C LEU A 50 -10.00 -8.79 0.27
N LYS A 51 -10.83 -8.16 -0.55
CA LYS A 51 -12.10 -8.73 -1.02
C LYS A 51 -11.92 -9.76 -2.13
N SER A 52 -10.72 -9.85 -2.73
CA SER A 52 -10.43 -10.85 -3.76
C SER A 52 -10.78 -12.26 -3.28
N PRO A 53 -11.43 -13.08 -4.12
CA PRO A 53 -11.72 -14.47 -3.83
C PRO A 53 -10.46 -15.36 -3.88
N LEU A 54 -9.43 -14.95 -4.63
CA LEU A 54 -8.19 -15.71 -4.76
C LEU A 54 -7.35 -15.56 -3.48
N LYS A 55 -7.34 -16.63 -2.69
CA LYS A 55 -6.65 -16.67 -1.40
C LYS A 55 -5.72 -17.86 -1.32
N TYR A 56 -4.52 -17.64 -0.82
CA TYR A 56 -3.53 -18.68 -0.54
C TYR A 56 -3.26 -18.77 0.96
N LYS A 57 -3.25 -19.98 1.49
CA LYS A 57 -2.93 -20.21 2.90
C LYS A 57 -1.44 -20.50 3.04
N LEU A 58 -0.73 -19.60 3.74
CA LEU A 58 0.68 -19.81 4.10
C LEU A 58 0.83 -20.88 5.17
N GLY A 59 1.89 -21.65 5.08
CA GLY A 59 2.19 -22.73 6.03
C GLY A 59 2.68 -22.23 7.38
N ALA A 60 3.39 -21.11 7.41
CA ALA A 60 3.96 -20.56 8.64
C ALA A 60 3.70 -19.06 8.78
N LYS A 61 3.53 -18.59 10.01
CA LYS A 61 3.26 -17.19 10.34
C LYS A 61 4.48 -16.33 10.02
N ASN A 62 4.24 -15.24 9.31
CA ASN A 62 5.26 -14.23 8.93
C ASN A 62 6.47 -14.83 8.19
N THR A 63 6.30 -15.97 7.56
CA THR A 63 7.34 -16.65 6.81
C THR A 63 6.75 -17.17 5.51
N VAL A 64 7.50 -17.06 4.44
CA VAL A 64 7.11 -17.57 3.13
C VAL A 64 8.31 -18.27 2.52
N THR A 65 8.06 -19.39 1.85
CA THR A 65 9.07 -20.15 1.11
C THR A 65 8.99 -19.86 -0.37
N GLN A 66 10.07 -20.18 -1.09
CA GLN A 66 10.11 -20.01 -2.54
C GLN A 66 9.03 -20.84 -3.24
N ASP A 67 8.79 -22.06 -2.77
CA ASP A 67 7.77 -22.95 -3.32
C ASP A 67 6.36 -22.40 -3.11
N GLU A 68 6.10 -21.78 -1.96
CA GLU A 68 4.82 -21.10 -1.69
C GLU A 68 4.62 -19.90 -2.62
N MET A 69 5.68 -19.11 -2.89
CA MET A 69 5.58 -18.00 -3.84
C MET A 69 5.29 -18.49 -5.26
N ILE A 70 5.92 -19.58 -5.70
CA ILE A 70 5.61 -20.20 -7.00
C ILE A 70 4.16 -20.72 -7.01
N ALA A 71 3.69 -21.32 -5.92
CA ALA A 71 2.32 -21.79 -5.80
C ALA A 71 1.30 -20.64 -5.82
N ILE A 72 1.61 -19.50 -5.19
CA ILE A 72 0.78 -18.29 -5.22
C ILE A 72 0.64 -17.79 -6.66
N LEU A 73 1.75 -17.70 -7.41
CA LEU A 73 1.73 -17.34 -8.83
C LEU A 73 1.00 -18.39 -9.67
N GLY A 74 1.02 -19.64 -9.24
CA GLY A 74 0.29 -20.74 -9.87
C GLY A 74 -1.23 -20.58 -9.87
N LEU A 75 -1.78 -19.79 -8.94
CA LEU A 75 -3.23 -19.52 -8.87
C LEU A 75 -3.75 -18.69 -10.06
N TYR A 76 -2.87 -18.02 -10.77
CA TYR A 76 -3.23 -17.31 -12.00
C TYR A 76 -3.36 -18.22 -13.23
N GLY A 77 -3.06 -19.52 -13.09
CA GLY A 77 -3.13 -20.48 -14.20
C GLY A 77 -2.13 -20.17 -15.30
N ASP A 78 -2.58 -20.14 -16.54
CA ASP A 78 -1.74 -19.86 -17.72
C ASP A 78 -1.54 -18.36 -17.97
N ASP A 79 -2.34 -17.52 -17.32
CA ASP A 79 -2.28 -16.05 -17.40
C ASP A 79 -1.23 -15.48 -16.43
N ARG A 80 0.07 -15.74 -16.73
CA ARG A 80 1.22 -15.42 -15.88
C ARG A 80 2.32 -14.66 -16.62
N ASP A 81 1.96 -13.78 -17.55
CA ASP A 81 2.99 -12.92 -18.14
C ASP A 81 3.48 -11.92 -17.08
N SER A 82 4.82 -11.84 -16.90
CA SER A 82 5.43 -10.91 -15.95
C SER A 82 5.10 -9.44 -16.26
N ALA A 83 4.85 -9.13 -17.54
CA ALA A 83 4.46 -7.80 -17.98
C ALA A 83 3.08 -7.36 -17.48
N ASP A 84 2.21 -8.31 -17.14
CA ASP A 84 0.85 -8.03 -16.64
C ASP A 84 0.82 -7.77 -15.12
N PHE A 85 1.85 -8.17 -14.41
CA PHE A 85 1.96 -7.91 -12.98
C PHE A 85 2.39 -6.47 -12.71
N ASP A 86 1.81 -5.89 -11.66
CA ASP A 86 2.19 -4.58 -11.15
C ASP A 86 3.24 -4.72 -10.05
N ALA A 87 2.92 -5.45 -9.00
CA ALA A 87 3.83 -5.67 -7.90
C ALA A 87 3.42 -6.85 -7.00
N ILE A 88 4.42 -7.36 -6.28
CA ILE A 88 4.24 -8.19 -5.09
C ILE A 88 4.42 -7.29 -3.88
N VAL A 89 3.33 -6.97 -3.17
CA VAL A 89 3.38 -6.12 -1.98
C VAL A 89 3.42 -7.01 -0.75
N ILE A 90 4.41 -6.79 0.10
CA ILE A 90 4.65 -7.60 1.30
C ILE A 90 4.74 -6.75 2.55
N SER A 91 4.36 -7.31 3.69
CA SER A 91 4.70 -6.74 5.00
C SER A 91 6.19 -6.87 5.26
N SER A 92 6.78 -5.91 5.97
CA SER A 92 8.19 -5.93 6.41
C SER A 92 8.57 -7.22 7.14
N LEU A 93 7.60 -7.91 7.76
CA LEU A 93 7.80 -9.17 8.45
C LEU A 93 8.24 -10.32 7.52
N PHE A 94 7.91 -10.26 6.24
CA PHE A 94 8.31 -11.27 5.25
C PHE A 94 9.66 -10.97 4.59
N ALA A 95 10.20 -9.76 4.70
CA ALA A 95 11.45 -9.39 4.08
C ALA A 95 12.62 -10.37 4.39
N PRO A 96 12.81 -10.85 5.64
CA PRO A 96 13.86 -11.81 5.95
C PRO A 96 13.70 -13.15 5.20
N SER A 97 12.47 -13.54 4.87
CA SER A 97 12.20 -14.76 4.11
C SER A 97 12.60 -14.59 2.64
N PHE A 98 12.28 -13.44 2.04
CA PHE A 98 12.68 -13.11 0.67
C PHE A 98 14.19 -13.06 0.51
N TYR A 99 14.92 -12.47 1.46
CA TYR A 99 16.39 -12.43 1.41
C TYR A 99 17.06 -13.81 1.50
N LYS A 100 16.36 -14.84 1.95
CA LYS A 100 16.84 -16.23 1.99
C LYS A 100 16.51 -17.02 0.73
N MET A 101 15.68 -16.49 -0.16
CA MET A 101 15.29 -17.19 -1.39
C MET A 101 16.35 -17.03 -2.47
N ASP A 102 16.78 -18.13 -3.04
CA ASP A 102 17.75 -18.13 -4.14
C ASP A 102 17.25 -17.34 -5.37
N MET A 103 15.97 -17.47 -5.70
CA MET A 103 15.37 -16.77 -6.82
C MET A 103 15.30 -15.26 -6.63
N PHE A 104 15.28 -14.80 -5.37
CA PHE A 104 15.28 -13.37 -5.06
C PHE A 104 16.68 -12.80 -4.97
N THR A 105 17.64 -13.55 -4.43
CA THR A 105 19.01 -13.09 -4.16
C THR A 105 19.96 -13.31 -5.34
N SER A 106 19.70 -14.31 -6.17
CA SER A 106 20.55 -14.65 -7.31
C SER A 106 20.30 -13.70 -8.49
N ARG A 107 21.30 -12.88 -8.80
CA ARG A 107 21.26 -11.93 -9.92
C ARG A 107 21.01 -12.60 -11.27
N GLU A 108 21.50 -13.83 -11.46
CA GLU A 108 21.31 -14.60 -12.68
C GLU A 108 19.85 -15.06 -12.87
N ARG A 109 19.12 -15.23 -11.77
CA ARG A 109 17.73 -15.72 -11.78
C ARG A 109 16.70 -14.61 -11.75
N THR A 110 17.04 -13.44 -11.21
CA THR A 110 16.13 -12.29 -11.16
C THR A 110 16.10 -11.48 -12.46
N MET A 111 17.02 -11.74 -13.39
CA MET A 111 17.16 -11.05 -14.68
C MET A 111 17.23 -9.51 -14.60
N THR A 112 17.46 -8.96 -13.43
CA THR A 112 17.53 -7.52 -13.21
C THR A 112 18.97 -7.01 -13.28
N LYS A 113 19.17 -5.86 -13.87
CA LYS A 113 20.48 -5.19 -13.93
C LYS A 113 20.90 -4.66 -12.56
N ASP A 114 19.92 -4.26 -11.77
CA ASP A 114 20.11 -3.72 -10.41
C ASP A 114 19.92 -4.86 -9.41
N GLY A 115 20.91 -5.06 -8.54
CA GLY A 115 20.87 -6.15 -7.55
C GLY A 115 19.74 -5.91 -6.52
N ASN A 116 19.23 -7.02 -5.97
CA ASN A 116 18.33 -6.99 -4.83
C ASN A 116 19.09 -6.58 -3.56
N GLY A 117 18.44 -5.85 -2.69
CA GLY A 117 19.08 -5.42 -1.44
C GLY A 117 18.33 -4.32 -0.71
N ILE A 118 18.98 -3.17 -0.54
CA ILE A 118 18.37 -2.03 0.14
C ILE A 118 17.27 -1.44 -0.74
N ALA A 119 16.11 -1.16 -0.14
CA ALA A 119 14.96 -0.63 -0.86
C ALA A 119 15.27 0.71 -1.55
N VAL A 120 14.95 0.78 -2.84
CA VAL A 120 14.95 2.01 -3.62
C VAL A 120 13.51 2.28 -4.03
N ASN A 121 12.97 3.42 -3.64
CA ASN A 121 11.56 3.77 -3.85
C ASN A 121 10.55 2.72 -3.31
N GLY A 122 10.89 2.05 -2.19
CA GLY A 122 10.06 1.01 -1.60
C GLY A 122 10.22 -0.38 -2.22
N ILE A 123 10.92 -0.51 -3.35
CA ILE A 123 11.20 -1.80 -4.00
C ILE A 123 12.44 -2.39 -3.36
N ILE A 124 12.32 -3.59 -2.81
CA ILE A 124 13.44 -4.32 -2.19
C ILE A 124 14.14 -5.28 -3.15
N GLY A 125 13.52 -5.57 -4.28
CA GLY A 125 14.05 -6.45 -5.31
C GLY A 125 12.98 -6.95 -6.25
N TYR A 126 13.33 -7.98 -7.00
CA TYR A 126 12.45 -8.59 -7.99
C TYR A 126 12.36 -10.10 -7.78
N PHE A 127 11.17 -10.63 -7.91
CA PHE A 127 10.92 -12.07 -7.91
C PHE A 127 10.28 -12.45 -9.24
N LEU A 128 10.98 -13.24 -10.05
CA LEU A 128 10.58 -13.59 -11.43
C LEU A 128 10.18 -12.35 -12.26
N ASP A 129 11.02 -11.32 -12.21
CA ASP A 129 10.83 -10.03 -12.90
C ASP A 129 9.66 -9.17 -12.41
N ILE A 130 9.00 -9.59 -11.33
CA ILE A 130 7.94 -8.82 -10.68
C ILE A 130 8.55 -8.04 -9.51
N PRO A 131 8.34 -6.72 -9.41
CA PRO A 131 8.88 -5.91 -8.33
C PRO A 131 8.26 -6.29 -6.98
N VAL A 132 9.11 -6.41 -5.95
CA VAL A 132 8.67 -6.68 -4.57
C VAL A 132 8.75 -5.39 -3.77
N VAL A 133 7.62 -4.96 -3.24
CA VAL A 133 7.44 -3.68 -2.53
C VAL A 133 7.09 -3.92 -1.08
N LEU A 134 7.71 -3.16 -0.18
CA LEU A 134 7.37 -3.16 1.24
C LEU A 134 6.20 -2.22 1.55
N SER A 135 5.26 -2.68 2.37
CA SER A 135 4.20 -1.84 2.92
C SER A 135 3.91 -2.20 4.38
N ASP A 136 3.99 -1.22 5.27
CA ASP A 136 3.65 -1.39 6.69
C ASP A 136 2.15 -1.60 6.94
N ARG A 137 1.33 -1.40 5.90
CA ARG A 137 -0.13 -1.53 6.00
C ARG A 137 -0.63 -2.95 5.77
N LEU A 138 0.24 -3.84 5.30
CA LEU A 138 -0.06 -5.25 5.13
C LEU A 138 0.10 -6.02 6.45
N TYR A 139 -0.60 -5.55 7.48
CA TYR A 139 -0.57 -6.15 8.80
C TYR A 139 -1.99 -6.33 9.36
N ASP A 140 -2.30 -7.55 9.77
CA ASP A 140 -3.54 -7.90 10.45
C ASP A 140 -3.33 -7.84 11.95
N THR A 141 -3.89 -6.80 12.58
CA THR A 141 -3.75 -6.59 14.04
C THR A 141 -4.46 -7.65 14.86
N THR A 142 -5.51 -8.26 14.33
CA THR A 142 -6.30 -9.29 15.02
C THR A 142 -5.50 -10.58 15.17
N ASN A 143 -4.84 -11.01 14.09
CA ASN A 143 -4.04 -12.22 14.06
C ASN A 143 -2.55 -11.96 14.34
N THR A 144 -2.14 -10.68 14.49
CA THR A 144 -0.75 -10.25 14.67
C THR A 144 0.17 -10.82 13.60
N GLU A 145 -0.27 -10.79 12.34
CA GLU A 145 0.46 -11.35 11.20
C GLU A 145 0.49 -10.39 10.02
N GLY A 146 1.57 -10.44 9.25
CA GLY A 146 1.64 -9.83 7.94
C GLY A 146 0.90 -10.66 6.90
N PHE A 147 0.64 -10.07 5.75
CA PHE A 147 0.14 -10.78 4.58
C PHE A 147 0.82 -10.29 3.31
N ILE A 148 0.65 -11.03 2.24
CA ILE A 148 1.25 -10.77 0.94
C ILE A 148 0.12 -10.53 -0.04
N LEU A 149 0.27 -9.52 -0.90
CA LEU A 149 -0.60 -9.26 -2.04
C LEU A 149 0.22 -9.40 -3.32
N VAL A 150 -0.26 -10.22 -4.23
CA VAL A 150 0.26 -10.27 -5.60
C VAL A 150 -0.79 -9.63 -6.48
N MET A 151 -0.43 -8.59 -7.20
CA MET A 151 -1.37 -7.78 -7.97
C MET A 151 -0.97 -7.69 -9.43
N LYS A 152 -1.96 -7.87 -10.31
CA LYS A 152 -1.88 -7.50 -11.73
C LYS A 152 -2.24 -6.03 -11.93
N LYS A 153 -1.84 -5.49 -13.05
CA LYS A 153 -2.20 -4.13 -13.48
C LYS A 153 -3.73 -3.99 -13.58
N ASN A 154 -4.23 -2.80 -13.30
CA ASN A 154 -5.65 -2.46 -13.38
C ASN A 154 -6.59 -3.29 -12.47
N ALA A 155 -6.07 -4.03 -11.51
CA ALA A 155 -6.86 -4.83 -10.58
C ALA A 155 -7.77 -3.98 -9.68
N ILE A 156 -7.33 -2.80 -9.31
CA ILE A 156 -8.08 -1.84 -8.48
C ILE A 156 -8.27 -0.55 -9.28
N SER A 157 -9.51 -0.07 -9.33
CA SER A 157 -9.84 1.23 -9.91
C SER A 157 -9.99 2.29 -8.83
N TYR A 158 -9.30 3.40 -9.02
CA TYR A 158 -9.49 4.64 -8.28
C TYR A 158 -10.29 5.62 -9.14
N ILE A 159 -11.43 6.07 -8.63
CA ILE A 159 -12.35 6.97 -9.32
C ILE A 159 -12.50 8.23 -8.46
N PRO A 160 -11.78 9.31 -8.75
CA PRO A 160 -11.98 10.58 -8.08
C PRO A 160 -13.33 11.18 -8.52
N LYS A 161 -14.15 11.59 -7.57
CA LYS A 161 -15.36 12.38 -7.85
C LYS A 161 -15.02 13.86 -7.91
N GLU A 162 -14.14 14.29 -7.01
CA GLU A 162 -13.63 15.66 -6.93
C GLU A 162 -12.13 15.64 -6.65
N ASN A 163 -11.42 16.64 -7.13
CA ASN A 163 -10.02 16.82 -6.77
C ASN A 163 -9.89 17.16 -5.28
N PRO A 164 -8.74 16.85 -4.63
CA PRO A 164 -8.49 17.29 -3.28
C PRO A 164 -8.71 18.80 -3.17
N PHE A 165 -9.53 19.20 -2.22
CA PHE A 165 -9.88 20.59 -1.99
C PHE A 165 -9.41 21.00 -0.59
N ALA A 166 -8.57 22.03 -0.55
CA ALA A 166 -8.07 22.60 0.69
C ALA A 166 -8.75 23.94 0.96
N GLU A 167 -9.32 24.08 2.13
CA GLU A 167 -9.89 25.34 2.63
C GLU A 167 -9.11 25.82 3.85
N THR A 168 -8.91 27.12 3.91
CA THR A 168 -8.31 27.78 5.07
C THR A 168 -9.34 28.68 5.74
N ALA A 169 -9.50 28.55 7.04
CA ALA A 169 -10.34 29.43 7.85
C ALA A 169 -9.49 30.18 8.86
N ARG A 170 -9.57 31.51 8.81
CA ARG A 170 -8.85 32.38 9.75
C ARG A 170 -9.73 32.69 10.96
N ASP A 171 -9.22 32.41 12.14
CA ASP A 171 -9.81 32.86 13.40
C ASP A 171 -8.97 34.01 13.98
N ALA A 172 -9.46 35.22 13.81
CA ALA A 172 -8.76 36.42 14.26
C ALA A 172 -8.77 36.55 15.80
N SER A 173 -9.76 35.97 16.48
CA SER A 173 -9.88 36.04 17.93
C SER A 173 -8.82 35.20 18.63
N LEU A 174 -8.50 34.06 18.06
CA LEU A 174 -7.49 33.12 18.57
C LEU A 174 -6.14 33.27 17.86
N ARG A 175 -6.02 34.19 16.89
CA ARG A 175 -4.82 34.39 16.06
C ARG A 175 -4.28 33.07 15.50
N GLN A 176 -5.17 32.30 14.84
CA GLN A 176 -4.82 31.01 14.25
C GLN A 176 -5.46 30.85 12.89
N THR A 177 -4.82 30.05 12.04
CA THR A 177 -5.35 29.60 10.75
C THR A 177 -5.61 28.11 10.83
N THR A 178 -6.83 27.69 10.45
CA THR A 178 -7.21 26.29 10.37
C THR A 178 -7.25 25.85 8.93
N ILE A 179 -6.60 24.71 8.62
CA ILE A 179 -6.54 24.12 7.29
C ILE A 179 -7.43 22.88 7.28
N TYR A 180 -8.36 22.82 6.32
CA TYR A 180 -9.23 21.68 6.06
C TYR A 180 -8.87 21.09 4.71
N LEU A 181 -8.71 19.77 4.65
CA LEU A 181 -8.51 19.05 3.39
C LEU A 181 -9.59 17.99 3.24
N SER A 182 -10.35 18.05 2.16
CA SER A 182 -11.40 17.09 1.86
C SER A 182 -11.33 16.59 0.42
N GLN A 183 -11.79 15.37 0.21
CA GLN A 183 -11.93 14.77 -1.12
C GLN A 183 -13.02 13.69 -1.11
N PHE A 184 -13.71 13.58 -2.26
CA PHE A 184 -14.64 12.49 -2.53
C PHE A 184 -14.09 11.58 -3.63
N TYR A 185 -14.04 10.28 -3.37
CA TYR A 185 -13.56 9.27 -4.31
C TYR A 185 -14.25 7.94 -4.09
N ALA A 186 -14.10 7.03 -5.04
CA ALA A 186 -14.46 5.64 -4.88
C ALA A 186 -13.27 4.76 -5.25
N MET A 187 -13.07 3.69 -4.50
CA MET A 187 -12.17 2.61 -4.86
C MET A 187 -12.97 1.32 -5.00
N ALA A 188 -12.60 0.51 -5.97
CA ALA A 188 -13.22 -0.77 -6.19
C ALA A 188 -12.22 -1.77 -6.75
N LEU A 189 -12.35 -3.02 -6.32
CA LEU A 189 -11.76 -4.15 -6.99
C LEU A 189 -12.47 -4.27 -8.35
N THR A 190 -11.71 -4.11 -9.44
CA THR A 190 -12.24 -4.14 -10.81
C THR A 190 -12.25 -5.55 -11.36
N ASP A 191 -11.16 -6.29 -11.08
CA ASP A 191 -11.01 -7.67 -11.49
C ASP A 191 -10.68 -8.51 -10.25
N ASP A 192 -11.59 -9.41 -9.89
CA ASP A 192 -11.48 -10.28 -8.75
C ASP A 192 -10.48 -11.43 -8.94
N THR A 193 -10.08 -11.70 -10.18
CA THR A 193 -9.06 -12.69 -10.54
C THR A 193 -7.65 -12.10 -10.60
N ALA A 194 -7.51 -10.79 -10.53
CA ALA A 194 -6.24 -10.08 -10.70
C ALA A 194 -5.44 -9.89 -9.41
N ILE A 195 -5.98 -10.27 -8.25
CA ILE A 195 -5.29 -10.15 -6.96
C ILE A 195 -5.31 -11.46 -6.21
N VAL A 196 -4.14 -11.93 -5.78
CA VAL A 196 -4.02 -13.04 -4.83
C VAL A 196 -3.62 -12.50 -3.46
N VAL A 197 -4.36 -12.93 -2.44
CA VAL A 197 -4.09 -12.61 -1.03
C VAL A 197 -3.53 -13.83 -0.33
N ALA A 198 -2.29 -13.76 0.15
CA ALA A 198 -1.66 -14.85 0.91
C ALA A 198 -1.57 -14.49 2.40
N LYS A 199 -2.21 -15.32 3.24
CA LYS A 199 -2.26 -15.20 4.69
C LYS A 199 -2.12 -16.58 5.35
N THR A 200 -1.67 -16.62 6.61
CA THR A 200 -1.65 -17.86 7.41
C THR A 200 -3.08 -18.21 7.86
N VAL A 201 -3.84 -17.23 8.31
CA VAL A 201 -5.24 -17.42 8.72
C VAL A 201 -6.14 -16.81 7.64
N LEU A 202 -6.81 -17.67 6.88
CA LEU A 202 -7.81 -17.23 5.93
C LEU A 202 -9.12 -16.92 6.67
N PRO A 203 -9.83 -15.83 6.33
CA PRO A 203 -11.17 -15.63 6.85
C PRO A 203 -12.03 -16.81 6.42
N THR A 204 -12.61 -17.50 7.40
CA THR A 204 -13.64 -18.52 7.15
C THR A 204 -14.78 -17.86 6.39
N GLY A 205 -14.94 -18.23 5.12
CA GLY A 205 -16.02 -17.73 4.29
C GLY A 205 -17.37 -18.03 4.95
N LYS A 206 -18.22 -16.99 5.00
CA LYS A 206 -19.66 -17.19 5.22
C LYS A 206 -20.30 -17.57 3.91
#